data_d0e529b55eb31622166761adaa56264e
#
_entry.id   d0e529b55eb31622166761adaa56264e
#
_cell.length_a   1.000
_cell.length_b   1.000
_cell.length_c   1.000
_cell.angle_alpha   90.00
_cell.angle_beta   90.00
_cell.angle_gamma   90.00
#
_symmetry.space_group_name_H-M   'P 1'
#
loop_
_entity.id
_entity.type
_entity.pdbx_description
1 polymer ?
#
loop_
_entity_poly.entity_id
_entity_poly.type
_entity_poly.pdbx_seq_one_letter_code
_entity_poly.pdbx_strand_id
1 'polypeptide(L)'
;MERREPTQKALVLAGGGARGVAHIGAIEELERQGFEISAVAGTSMGALVGGVYASGYLEPFKEWMRALDKYKVFSLVDFALSTEGLVKGDRVMEAMKELVPDVQIERMPVPFAAVAADLLTGDEVVLDS
;
A
#
# COMPACT_ATOMS: atom_id res chain seq x y z
N MET A 1 -11.18 -6.23 -35.29
CA MET A 1 -10.87 -5.38 -34.13
C MET A 1 -9.74 -6.06 -33.37
N GLU A 2 -8.51 -5.64 -33.60
CA GLU A 2 -7.34 -6.19 -32.87
C GLU A 2 -7.52 -5.83 -31.40
N ARG A 3 -7.64 -6.85 -30.53
CA ARG A 3 -7.49 -6.68 -29.11
C ARG A 3 -6.03 -6.32 -28.87
N ARG A 4 -5.75 -5.05 -28.58
CA ARG A 4 -4.42 -4.70 -28.04
C ARG A 4 -4.25 -5.49 -26.75
N GLU A 5 -3.20 -6.27 -26.69
CA GLU A 5 -2.81 -6.91 -25.42
C GLU A 5 -2.59 -5.81 -24.38
N PRO A 6 -3.06 -6.01 -23.14
CA PRO A 6 -2.87 -5.03 -22.09
C PRO A 6 -1.37 -4.82 -21.88
N THR A 7 -0.96 -3.55 -21.80
CA THR A 7 0.44 -3.22 -21.54
C THR A 7 0.73 -3.44 -20.06
N GLN A 8 1.50 -4.48 -19.77
CA GLN A 8 1.92 -4.79 -18.39
C GLN A 8 2.90 -3.74 -17.86
N LYS A 9 2.72 -3.32 -16.61
CA LYS A 9 3.56 -2.39 -15.88
C LYS A 9 3.84 -2.89 -14.47
N ALA A 10 5.09 -2.78 -14.06
CA ALA A 10 5.46 -2.86 -12.65
C ALA A 10 5.39 -1.46 -12.03
N LEU A 11 4.83 -1.34 -10.83
CA LEU A 11 4.74 -0.08 -10.10
C LEU A 11 5.74 -0.04 -8.95
N VAL A 12 6.37 1.11 -8.80
CA VAL A 12 7.18 1.44 -7.63
C VAL A 12 6.55 2.63 -6.92
N LEU A 13 6.05 2.39 -5.72
CA LEU A 13 5.30 3.36 -4.93
C LEU A 13 6.17 3.93 -3.81
N ALA A 14 6.50 5.21 -3.92
CA ALA A 14 7.29 5.92 -2.90
C ALA A 14 6.48 6.16 -1.62
N GLY A 15 7.18 6.52 -0.56
CA GLY A 15 6.56 7.06 0.64
C GLY A 15 5.84 8.40 0.38
N GLY A 16 5.44 9.08 1.42
CA GLY A 16 4.77 10.38 1.31
C GLY A 16 3.83 10.71 2.46
N GLY A 17 3.84 9.90 3.50
CA GLY A 17 2.93 10.04 4.63
C GLY A 17 1.48 10.05 4.17
N ALA A 18 0.66 10.94 4.73
CA ALA A 18 -0.76 11.06 4.38
C ALA A 18 -0.99 11.34 2.88
N ARG A 19 -0.06 12.03 2.20
CA ARG A 19 -0.14 12.30 0.76
C ARG A 19 -0.02 11.04 -0.10
N GLY A 20 0.58 9.98 0.43
CA GLY A 20 0.70 8.69 -0.26
C GLY A 20 -0.64 8.03 -0.56
N VAL A 21 -1.74 8.47 0.04
CA VAL A 21 -3.11 8.07 -0.33
C VAL A 21 -3.40 8.37 -1.81
N ALA A 22 -2.72 9.34 -2.42
CA ALA A 22 -2.83 9.64 -3.85
C ALA A 22 -2.43 8.46 -4.75
N HIS A 23 -1.64 7.50 -4.25
CA HIS A 23 -1.32 6.27 -4.98
C HIS A 23 -2.56 5.49 -5.39
N ILE A 24 -3.63 5.52 -4.59
CA ILE A 24 -4.91 4.86 -4.91
C ILE A 24 -5.45 5.39 -6.24
N GLY A 25 -5.55 6.71 -6.36
CA GLY A 25 -6.03 7.34 -7.60
C GLY A 25 -5.12 7.10 -8.80
N ALA A 26 -3.81 7.03 -8.59
CA ALA A 26 -2.85 6.74 -9.64
C ALA A 26 -3.01 5.29 -10.15
N ILE A 27 -3.19 4.32 -9.27
CA ILE A 27 -3.44 2.92 -9.63
C ILE A 27 -4.75 2.82 -10.44
N GLU A 28 -5.84 3.40 -9.93
CA GLU A 28 -7.14 3.38 -10.60
C GLU A 28 -7.08 3.99 -12.00
N GLU A 29 -6.36 5.11 -12.16
CA GLU A 29 -6.23 5.77 -13.45
C GLU A 29 -5.41 4.94 -14.44
N LEU A 30 -4.34 4.29 -14.00
CA LEU A 30 -3.56 3.38 -14.85
C LEU A 30 -4.42 2.21 -15.35
N GLU A 31 -5.18 1.58 -14.46
CA GLU A 31 -6.09 0.49 -14.84
C GLU A 31 -7.20 0.98 -15.80
N ARG A 32 -7.77 2.17 -15.54
CA ARG A 32 -8.77 2.78 -16.40
C ARG A 32 -8.23 3.05 -17.81
N GLN A 33 -6.95 3.34 -17.95
CA GLN A 33 -6.28 3.51 -19.23
C GLN A 33 -5.87 2.19 -19.90
N GLY A 34 -6.19 1.05 -19.28
CA GLY A 34 -5.94 -0.27 -19.85
C GLY A 34 -4.55 -0.83 -19.58
N PHE A 35 -3.82 -0.27 -18.61
CA PHE A 35 -2.60 -0.90 -18.12
C PHE A 35 -2.93 -2.03 -17.15
N GLU A 36 -2.20 -3.12 -17.28
CA GLU A 36 -2.24 -4.23 -16.32
C GLU A 36 -1.03 -4.10 -15.38
N ILE A 37 -1.31 -4.05 -14.07
CA ILE A 37 -0.25 -3.98 -13.07
C ILE A 37 0.24 -5.39 -12.75
N SER A 38 1.44 -5.70 -13.18
CA SER A 38 2.03 -7.05 -13.10
C SER A 38 2.85 -7.30 -11.83
N ALA A 39 3.30 -6.26 -11.15
CA ALA A 39 4.03 -6.32 -9.88
C ALA A 39 4.02 -4.95 -9.18
N VAL A 40 4.15 -4.95 -7.87
CA VAL A 40 4.23 -3.72 -7.07
C VAL A 40 5.37 -3.82 -6.08
N ALA A 41 6.16 -2.77 -5.97
CA ALA A 41 7.09 -2.56 -4.87
C ALA A 41 6.78 -1.23 -4.18
N GLY A 42 6.96 -1.15 -2.88
CA GLY A 42 6.65 0.08 -2.16
C GLY A 42 7.41 0.25 -0.86
N THR A 43 7.50 1.50 -0.41
CA THR A 43 8.05 1.86 0.89
C THR A 43 7.09 2.80 1.64
N SER A 44 7.02 2.69 2.97
CA SER A 44 6.15 3.51 3.82
C SER A 44 4.69 3.44 3.34
N MET A 45 4.02 4.57 3.11
CA MET A 45 2.64 4.61 2.59
C MET A 45 2.52 3.90 1.22
N GLY A 46 3.57 3.94 0.40
CA GLY A 46 3.59 3.20 -0.86
C GLY A 46 3.59 1.68 -0.65
N ALA A 47 4.22 1.18 0.41
CA ALA A 47 4.13 -0.24 0.79
C ALA A 47 2.73 -0.60 1.29
N LEU A 48 2.10 0.28 2.09
CA LEU A 48 0.75 0.05 2.59
C LEU A 48 -0.27 -0.02 1.43
N VAL A 49 -0.32 1.01 0.60
CA VAL A 49 -1.26 1.04 -0.54
C VAL A 49 -0.95 -0.06 -1.55
N GLY A 50 0.33 -0.28 -1.84
CA GLY A 50 0.78 -1.34 -2.75
C GLY A 50 0.44 -2.74 -2.26
N GLY A 51 0.64 -3.02 -0.98
CA GLY A 51 0.29 -4.31 -0.36
C GLY A 51 -1.22 -4.55 -0.35
N VAL A 52 -2.01 -3.54 -0.02
CA VAL A 52 -3.47 -3.61 -0.09
C VAL A 52 -3.94 -3.88 -1.51
N TYR A 53 -3.38 -3.19 -2.50
CA TYR A 53 -3.68 -3.44 -3.91
C TYR A 53 -3.28 -4.86 -4.33
N ALA A 54 -2.04 -5.28 -4.03
CA ALA A 54 -1.52 -6.58 -4.40
C ALA A 54 -2.30 -7.75 -3.78
N SER A 55 -2.85 -7.55 -2.59
CA SER A 55 -3.72 -8.51 -1.91
C SER A 55 -5.16 -8.57 -2.46
N GLY A 56 -5.56 -7.62 -3.33
CA GLY A 56 -6.88 -7.56 -3.92
C GLY A 56 -7.93 -6.81 -3.09
N TYR A 57 -7.52 -6.01 -2.10
CA TYR A 57 -8.43 -5.32 -1.16
C TYR A 57 -8.41 -3.80 -1.28
N LEU A 58 -7.99 -3.27 -2.43
CA LEU A 58 -7.90 -1.80 -2.62
C LEU A 58 -9.26 -1.12 -2.46
N GLU A 59 -10.33 -1.71 -2.99
CA GLU A 59 -11.66 -1.09 -2.96
C GLU A 59 -12.22 -0.96 -1.52
N PRO A 60 -12.25 -2.01 -0.69
CA PRO A 60 -12.65 -1.89 0.71
C PRO A 60 -11.79 -0.87 1.48
N PHE A 61 -10.49 -0.86 1.23
CA PHE A 61 -9.57 0.10 1.85
C PHE A 61 -9.88 1.54 1.44
N LYS A 62 -10.13 1.78 0.16
CA LYS A 62 -10.52 3.10 -0.36
C LYS A 62 -11.81 3.61 0.28
N GLU A 63 -12.82 2.77 0.37
CA GLU A 63 -14.08 3.12 1.02
C GLU A 63 -13.90 3.46 2.51
N TRP A 64 -13.09 2.68 3.20
CA TRP A 64 -12.75 2.96 4.59
C TRP A 64 -12.01 4.31 4.74
N MET A 65 -11.02 4.56 3.88
CA MET A 65 -10.27 5.84 3.88
C MET A 65 -11.18 7.05 3.59
N ARG A 66 -12.17 6.89 2.72
CA ARG A 66 -13.15 7.95 2.43
C ARG A 66 -14.09 8.24 3.62
N ALA A 67 -14.40 7.21 4.40
CA ALA A 67 -15.23 7.35 5.59
C ALA A 67 -14.50 8.02 6.75
N LEU A 68 -13.17 8.07 6.72
CA LEU A 68 -12.37 8.77 7.73
C LEU A 68 -12.37 10.28 7.47
N ASP A 69 -12.52 11.04 8.54
CA ASP A 69 -12.29 12.49 8.50
C ASP A 69 -10.82 12.77 8.16
N LYS A 70 -10.57 13.83 7.39
CA LYS A 70 -9.23 14.27 7.00
C LYS A 70 -8.25 14.35 8.18
N TYR A 71 -8.73 14.84 9.33
CA TYR A 71 -7.91 14.91 10.55
C TYR A 71 -7.57 13.53 11.11
N LYS A 72 -8.46 12.56 10.98
CA LYS A 72 -8.18 11.18 11.40
C LYS A 72 -7.17 10.51 10.49
N VAL A 73 -7.23 10.73 9.18
CA VAL A 73 -6.24 10.21 8.22
C VAL A 73 -4.86 10.77 8.55
N PHE A 74 -4.72 12.09 8.72
CA PHE A 74 -3.45 12.71 9.12
C PHE A 74 -2.96 12.17 10.46
N SER A 75 -3.83 12.08 11.44
CA SER A 75 -3.51 11.55 12.77
C SER A 75 -3.02 10.09 12.72
N LEU A 76 -3.63 9.23 11.93
CA LEU A 76 -3.23 7.83 11.79
C LEU A 76 -1.83 7.69 11.19
N VAL A 77 -1.50 8.53 10.22
CA VAL A 77 -0.22 8.49 9.52
C VAL A 77 0.90 9.15 10.32
N ASP A 78 0.65 10.32 10.91
CA ASP A 78 1.64 11.03 11.72
C ASP A 78 1.99 10.26 13.01
N PHE A 79 1.02 9.57 13.60
CA PHE A 79 1.25 8.72 14.75
C PHE A 79 2.07 7.46 14.43
N ALA A 80 1.97 6.92 13.24
CA ALA A 80 2.78 5.76 12.83
C ALA A 80 4.27 6.11 12.65
N LEU A 81 4.59 7.39 12.50
CA LEU A 81 5.96 7.88 12.27
C LEU A 81 6.63 8.47 13.54
N SER A 82 5.92 8.60 14.65
CA SER A 82 6.47 9.13 15.91
C SER A 82 6.99 8.02 16.82
N THR A 83 7.97 8.34 17.66
CA THR A 83 8.52 7.39 18.67
C THR A 83 7.48 6.92 19.70
N GLU A 84 6.41 7.68 19.90
CA GLU A 84 5.20 7.27 20.65
C GLU A 84 4.24 6.44 19.80
N GLY A 85 4.47 6.35 18.49
CA GLY A 85 3.62 5.74 17.49
C GLY A 85 3.61 4.21 17.51
N LEU A 86 4.60 3.55 18.13
CA LEU A 86 4.65 2.09 18.21
C LEU A 86 3.39 1.51 18.89
N VAL A 87 2.92 2.13 19.97
CA VAL A 87 1.71 1.67 20.70
C VAL A 87 0.41 2.01 19.95
N LYS A 88 0.40 3.07 19.13
CA LYS A 88 -0.78 3.49 18.37
C LYS A 88 -0.83 2.89 16.98
N GLY A 89 0.31 2.48 16.43
CA GLY A 89 0.42 1.70 15.20
C GLY A 89 -0.36 0.39 15.28
N ASP A 90 -0.36 -0.26 16.43
CA ASP A 90 -1.12 -1.50 16.63
C ASP A 90 -2.61 -1.32 16.39
N ARG A 91 -3.22 -0.21 16.82
CA ARG A 91 -4.65 0.07 16.59
C ARG A 91 -4.98 0.28 15.12
N VAL A 92 -4.07 0.92 14.37
CA VAL A 92 -4.23 1.08 12.92
C VAL A 92 -4.13 -0.28 12.23
N MET A 93 -3.17 -1.10 12.64
CA MET A 93 -3.00 -2.44 12.10
C MET A 93 -4.19 -3.34 12.44
N GLU A 94 -4.74 -3.25 13.65
CA GLU A 94 -5.97 -3.97 14.02
C GLU A 94 -7.16 -3.57 13.14
N ALA A 95 -7.37 -2.26 12.94
CA ALA A 95 -8.43 -1.76 12.05
C ALA A 95 -8.20 -2.20 10.59
N MET A 96 -6.95 -2.24 10.15
CA MET A 96 -6.59 -2.74 8.82
C MET A 96 -6.87 -4.23 8.67
N LYS A 97 -6.62 -5.06 9.69
CA LYS A 97 -6.88 -6.50 9.68
C LYS A 97 -8.36 -6.86 9.54
N GLU A 98 -9.25 -5.98 10.00
CA GLU A 98 -10.68 -6.15 9.77
C GLU A 98 -11.08 -5.98 8.31
N LEU A 99 -10.31 -5.19 7.55
CA LEU A 99 -10.57 -4.89 6.14
C LEU A 99 -9.78 -5.78 5.18
N VAL A 100 -8.53 -6.03 5.54
CA VAL A 100 -7.57 -6.78 4.74
C VAL A 100 -7.12 -7.98 5.56
N PRO A 101 -7.56 -9.19 5.20
CA PRO A 101 -7.12 -10.40 5.89
C PRO A 101 -5.60 -10.56 5.85
N ASP A 102 -5.03 -11.24 6.84
CA ASP A 102 -3.62 -11.62 6.81
C ASP A 102 -3.36 -12.53 5.60
N VAL A 103 -2.52 -12.08 4.69
CA VAL A 103 -2.11 -12.80 3.49
C VAL A 103 -0.60 -12.90 3.46
N GLN A 104 -0.09 -14.09 3.17
CA GLN A 104 1.34 -14.27 2.93
C GLN A 104 1.74 -13.53 1.65
N ILE A 105 2.85 -12.79 1.68
CA ILE A 105 3.30 -11.96 0.56
C ILE A 105 3.44 -12.79 -0.73
N GLU A 106 4.04 -13.96 -0.63
CA GLU A 106 4.26 -14.88 -1.74
C GLU A 106 2.96 -15.48 -2.34
N ARG A 107 1.82 -15.28 -1.68
CA ARG A 107 0.50 -15.74 -2.11
C ARG A 107 -0.43 -14.63 -2.59
N MET A 108 0.04 -13.40 -2.61
CA MET A 108 -0.76 -12.28 -3.11
C MET A 108 -1.07 -12.45 -4.60
N PRO A 109 -2.27 -12.08 -5.06
CA PRO A 109 -2.67 -12.14 -6.48
C PRO A 109 -1.72 -11.38 -7.41
N VAL A 110 -1.14 -10.28 -6.94
CA VAL A 110 -0.11 -9.52 -7.64
C VAL A 110 1.20 -9.65 -6.85
N PRO A 111 2.33 -9.99 -7.50
CA PRO A 111 3.64 -10.00 -6.85
C PRO A 111 3.94 -8.68 -6.14
N PHE A 112 4.36 -8.76 -4.88
CA PHE A 112 4.58 -7.59 -4.03
C PHE A 112 5.90 -7.67 -3.29
N ALA A 113 6.55 -6.51 -3.13
CA ALA A 113 7.70 -6.34 -2.27
C ALA A 113 7.57 -5.06 -1.42
N ALA A 114 7.79 -5.16 -0.13
CA ALA A 114 7.93 -4.01 0.76
C ALA A 114 9.41 -3.72 1.03
N VAL A 115 9.80 -2.47 0.92
CA VAL A 115 11.17 -2.04 1.20
C VAL A 115 11.21 -1.29 2.52
N ALA A 116 12.06 -1.76 3.42
CA ALA A 116 12.30 -1.21 4.75
C ALA A 116 13.79 -0.90 4.95
N ALA A 117 14.12 -0.22 6.03
CA ALA A 117 15.49 -0.01 6.47
C ALA A 117 15.70 -0.67 7.84
N ASP A 118 16.81 -1.39 7.99
CA ASP A 118 17.27 -1.86 9.29
C ASP A 118 17.85 -0.67 10.08
N LEU A 119 17.25 -0.38 11.22
CA LEU A 119 17.66 0.78 12.04
C LEU A 119 19.02 0.60 12.74
N LEU A 120 19.50 -0.63 12.87
CA LEU A 120 20.79 -0.91 13.51
C LEU A 120 21.94 -0.84 12.53
N THR A 121 21.74 -1.36 11.32
CA THR A 121 22.80 -1.43 10.30
C THR A 121 22.69 -0.31 9.26
N GLY A 122 21.51 0.24 9.06
CA GLY A 122 21.19 1.18 7.98
C GLY A 122 20.98 0.51 6.62
N ASP A 123 20.97 -0.82 6.58
CA ASP A 123 20.83 -1.59 5.36
C ASP A 123 19.37 -1.59 4.85
N GLU A 124 19.24 -1.71 3.54
CA GLU A 124 17.95 -1.96 2.90
C GLU A 124 17.50 -3.41 3.15
N VAL A 125 16.24 -3.56 3.53
CA VAL A 125 15.58 -4.86 3.71
C VAL A 125 14.40 -4.95 2.74
N VAL A 126 14.41 -5.96 1.88
CA VAL A 126 13.32 -6.26 0.96
C VAL A 126 12.52 -7.44 1.51
N LEU A 127 11.23 -7.23 1.71
CA LEU A 127 10.28 -8.22 2.21
C LEU A 127 9.37 -8.62 1.03
N ASP A 128 9.62 -9.79 0.46
CA ASP A 128 8.89 -10.33 -0.70
C ASP A 128 8.41 -11.79 -0.49
N SER A 129 8.67 -12.31 0.70
CA SER A 129 8.29 -13.67 1.13
C SER A 129 8.23 -13.78 2.67
#